data_2e2528ceee75943fd245f87b214d8345
#
_entry.id   2e2528ceee75943fd245f87b214d8345
#
_cell.length_a   1.000
_cell.length_b   1.000
_cell.length_c   1.000
_cell.angle_alpha   90.00
_cell.angle_beta   90.00
_cell.angle_gamma   90.00
#
_symmetry.space_group_name_H-M   'P 1'
#
loop_
_entity.id
_entity.type
_entity.pdbx_description
1 polymer ?
#
loop_
_entity_poly.entity_id
_entity_poly.type
_entity_poly.pdbx_seq_one_letter_code
_entity_poly.pdbx_strand_id
1 'polypeptide(L)'
;AAFYEKFNNDIIDGQKDDGQYPDFAPHPMGPNHFTDAPGWADCAIEIPWRCYLNYGNLRILKISVEYIGKHFEHVLKNNPNLIWVNCGNKYGDWLNGDNLKVKGYPKKGVKLPIEILSTMNLYRSMEIFIKMNQILGNRDKIEKYAPIAKQIKEILLKNYIDKKSKI
;
A
#
# COMPACT_ATOMS: atom_id res chain seq x y z
N ALA A 1 16.84 14.71 1.87
CA ALA A 1 16.15 14.13 3.04
C ALA A 1 15.01 15.02 3.52
N ALA A 2 15.25 16.32 3.82
CA ALA A 2 14.26 17.22 4.42
C ALA A 2 12.92 17.31 3.66
N PHE A 3 12.95 17.36 2.33
CA PHE A 3 11.74 17.35 1.51
C PHE A 3 10.89 16.08 1.76
N TYR A 4 11.52 14.92 1.77
CA TYR A 4 10.82 13.65 1.98
C TYR A 4 10.29 13.51 3.41
N GLU A 5 10.98 14.05 4.41
CA GLU A 5 10.47 14.11 5.79
C GLU A 5 9.22 14.98 5.88
N LYS A 6 9.26 16.16 5.26
CA LYS A 6 8.09 17.06 5.19
C LYS A 6 6.92 16.38 4.49
N PHE A 7 7.17 15.76 3.33
CA PHE A 7 6.13 15.08 2.56
C PHE A 7 5.55 13.87 3.30
N ASN A 8 6.38 13.10 4.00
CA ASN A 8 5.91 12.02 4.87
C ASN A 8 5.01 12.53 6.00
N ASN A 9 5.34 13.68 6.60
CA ASN A 9 4.48 14.30 7.61
C ASN A 9 3.14 14.75 7.01
N ASP A 10 3.14 15.34 5.81
CA ASP A 10 1.89 15.74 5.13
C ASP A 10 0.98 14.53 4.85
N ILE A 11 1.56 13.37 4.52
CA ILE A 11 0.81 12.12 4.34
C ILE A 11 0.23 11.64 5.68
N ILE A 12 1.03 11.68 6.74
CA ILE A 12 0.61 11.29 8.10
C ILE A 12 -0.50 12.22 8.60
N ASP A 13 -0.35 13.52 8.43
CA ASP A 13 -1.35 14.51 8.83
C ASP A 13 -2.69 14.32 8.09
N GLY A 14 -2.64 13.74 6.89
CA GLY A 14 -3.82 13.38 6.12
C GLY A 14 -4.44 12.02 6.48
N GLN A 15 -3.81 11.23 7.36
CA GLN A 15 -4.34 9.93 7.76
C GLN A 15 -5.58 10.10 8.65
N LYS A 16 -6.64 9.35 8.34
CA LYS A 16 -7.85 9.34 9.16
C LYS A 16 -7.66 8.56 10.47
N ASP A 17 -8.54 8.80 11.43
CA ASP A 17 -8.55 8.11 12.72
C ASP A 17 -8.68 6.60 12.59
N ASP A 18 -9.41 6.13 11.57
CA ASP A 18 -9.61 4.71 11.27
C ASP A 18 -8.42 4.05 10.55
N GLY A 19 -7.40 4.84 10.19
CA GLY A 19 -6.16 4.37 9.56
C GLY A 19 -6.08 4.55 8.04
N GLN A 20 -7.12 5.06 7.38
CA GLN A 20 -7.08 5.33 5.95
C GLN A 20 -6.04 6.39 5.60
N TYR A 21 -5.21 6.14 4.60
CA TYR A 21 -4.29 7.14 4.05
C TYR A 21 -4.93 7.92 2.89
N PRO A 22 -4.56 9.19 2.69
CA PRO A 22 -4.90 9.91 1.48
C PRO A 22 -4.14 9.32 0.27
N ASP A 23 -4.75 9.40 -0.91
CA ASP A 23 -4.10 8.96 -2.16
C ASP A 23 -3.00 9.93 -2.60
N PHE A 24 -3.00 11.15 -2.08
CA PHE A 24 -1.99 12.19 -2.32
C PHE A 24 -1.97 13.21 -1.16
N ALA A 25 -0.83 13.88 -0.97
CA ALA A 25 -0.65 14.87 0.10
C ALA A 25 0.11 16.12 -0.40
N PRO A 26 -0.20 17.32 0.13
CA PRO A 26 -1.32 17.60 1.04
C PRO A 26 -2.68 17.35 0.37
N HIS A 27 -3.69 16.95 1.16
CA HIS A 27 -4.99 16.55 0.62
C HIS A 27 -5.96 17.76 0.50
N PRO A 28 -6.22 18.29 -0.70
CA PRO A 28 -6.95 19.54 -0.87
C PRO A 28 -8.47 19.40 -0.76
N MET A 29 -9.00 18.17 -0.83
CA MET A 29 -10.45 17.91 -0.92
C MET A 29 -11.06 17.40 0.39
N GLY A 30 -10.29 17.38 1.46
CA GLY A 30 -10.70 16.86 2.76
C GLY A 30 -10.76 15.32 2.86
N PRO A 31 -10.93 14.79 4.06
CA PRO A 31 -10.59 13.40 4.39
C PRO A 31 -11.53 12.34 3.82
N ASN A 32 -12.65 12.72 3.20
CA ASN A 32 -13.64 11.75 2.73
C ASN A 32 -13.53 11.40 1.23
N HIS A 33 -12.54 11.95 0.55
CA HIS A 33 -12.33 11.75 -0.88
C HIS A 33 -10.92 11.21 -1.13
N PHE A 34 -10.75 10.37 -2.13
CA PHE A 34 -9.46 9.90 -2.58
C PHE A 34 -8.58 9.32 -1.47
N THR A 35 -9.03 8.22 -0.88
CA THR A 35 -8.32 7.53 0.20
C THR A 35 -8.11 6.06 -0.11
N ASP A 36 -7.03 5.50 0.41
CA ASP A 36 -6.67 4.08 0.40
C ASP A 36 -6.64 3.43 -0.99
N ALA A 37 -6.32 4.19 -2.04
CA ALA A 37 -6.14 3.58 -3.34
C ALA A 37 -4.85 2.75 -3.37
N PRO A 38 -4.95 1.42 -3.61
CA PRO A 38 -3.76 0.59 -3.78
C PRO A 38 -2.87 1.10 -4.90
N GLY A 39 -1.58 1.24 -4.62
CA GLY A 39 -0.60 1.82 -5.53
C GLY A 39 -0.42 3.35 -5.42
N TRP A 40 -1.36 4.06 -4.80
CA TRP A 40 -1.27 5.51 -4.50
C TRP A 40 -1.03 5.76 -3.02
N ALA A 41 -1.93 5.32 -2.16
CA ALA A 41 -1.79 5.44 -0.71
C ALA A 41 -0.55 4.69 -0.16
N ASP A 42 -0.04 3.70 -0.88
CA ASP A 42 1.20 2.99 -0.58
C ASP A 42 2.44 3.91 -0.54
N CYS A 43 2.36 5.15 -1.05
CA CYS A 43 3.41 6.15 -0.89
C CYS A 43 3.74 6.39 0.59
N ALA A 44 2.77 6.26 1.49
CA ALA A 44 2.97 6.34 2.95
C ALA A 44 3.95 5.28 3.49
N ILE A 45 4.15 4.20 2.75
CA ILE A 45 5.05 3.09 3.11
C ILE A 45 6.35 3.18 2.29
N GLU A 46 6.24 3.46 1.01
CA GLU A 46 7.39 3.53 0.11
C GLU A 46 8.31 4.72 0.42
N ILE A 47 7.77 5.90 0.72
CA ILE A 47 8.58 7.10 0.97
C ILE A 47 9.50 6.93 2.18
N PRO A 48 9.02 6.59 3.38
CA PRO A 48 9.89 6.39 4.53
C PRO A 48 10.89 5.24 4.30
N TRP A 49 10.48 4.16 3.62
CA TRP A 49 11.37 3.06 3.28
C TRP A 49 12.49 3.51 2.35
N ARG A 50 12.19 4.20 1.24
CA ARG A 50 13.17 4.71 0.29
C ARG A 50 14.08 5.77 0.92
N CYS A 51 13.52 6.63 1.77
CA CYS A 51 14.30 7.61 2.49
C CYS A 51 15.34 6.95 3.42
N TYR A 52 14.96 5.88 4.11
CA TYR A 52 15.90 5.09 4.90
C TYR A 52 16.98 4.43 4.03
N LEU A 53 16.60 3.76 2.95
CA LEU A 53 17.55 3.07 2.08
C LEU A 53 18.58 4.00 1.45
N ASN A 54 18.19 5.21 1.09
CA ASN A 54 19.07 6.15 0.39
C ASN A 54 19.87 7.05 1.34
N TYR A 55 19.35 7.33 2.55
CA TYR A 55 19.94 8.32 3.46
C TYR A 55 20.21 7.80 4.87
N GLY A 56 19.91 6.54 5.17
CA GLY A 56 20.08 5.97 6.51
C GLY A 56 19.15 6.58 7.57
N ASN A 57 18.05 7.23 7.16
CA ASN A 57 17.19 8.00 8.06
C ASN A 57 16.27 7.08 8.88
N LEU A 58 16.76 6.66 10.06
CA LEU A 58 15.98 5.85 11.00
C LEU A 58 14.80 6.61 11.63
N ARG A 59 14.89 7.94 11.74
CA ARG A 59 13.84 8.74 12.35
C ARG A 59 12.53 8.65 11.56
N ILE A 60 12.60 8.71 10.24
CA ILE A 60 11.40 8.62 9.40
C ILE A 60 10.71 7.24 9.57
N LEU A 61 11.49 6.16 9.70
CA LEU A 61 10.91 4.83 9.97
C LEU A 61 10.19 4.81 11.32
N LYS A 62 10.84 5.32 12.38
CA LYS A 62 10.27 5.36 13.74
C LYS A 62 8.94 6.12 13.78
N ILE A 63 8.84 7.22 13.06
CA ILE A 63 7.61 8.02 13.00
C ILE A 63 6.53 7.25 12.22
N SER A 64 6.88 6.64 11.09
CA SER A 64 5.89 6.09 10.15
C SER A 64 5.29 4.76 10.59
N VAL A 65 6.02 3.89 11.30
CA VAL A 65 5.58 2.50 11.57
C VAL A 65 4.29 2.40 12.37
N GLU A 66 3.97 3.36 13.25
CA GLU A 66 2.71 3.34 13.99
C GLU A 66 1.52 3.66 13.08
N TYR A 67 1.66 4.63 12.21
CA TYR A 67 0.63 5.04 11.27
C TYR A 67 0.41 3.98 10.17
N ILE A 68 1.49 3.37 9.69
CA ILE A 68 1.41 2.23 8.76
C ILE A 68 0.70 1.04 9.41
N GLY A 69 0.97 0.78 10.70
CA GLY A 69 0.27 -0.23 11.47
C GLY A 69 -1.25 -0.01 11.49
N LYS A 70 -1.70 1.23 11.78
CA LYS A 70 -3.13 1.59 11.74
C LYS A 70 -3.75 1.35 10.35
N HIS A 71 -3.04 1.68 9.29
CA HIS A 71 -3.50 1.41 7.93
C HIS A 71 -3.71 -0.08 7.66
N PHE A 72 -2.77 -0.93 8.05
CA PHE A 72 -2.95 -2.37 7.89
C PHE A 72 -4.09 -2.92 8.74
N GLU A 73 -4.31 -2.43 9.97
CA GLU A 73 -5.49 -2.80 10.77
C GLU A 73 -6.79 -2.46 10.02
N HIS A 74 -6.86 -1.27 9.44
CA HIS A 74 -8.01 -0.84 8.64
C HIS A 74 -8.25 -1.77 7.44
N VAL A 75 -7.21 -2.01 6.63
CA VAL A 75 -7.32 -2.85 5.43
C VAL A 75 -7.71 -4.28 5.80
N LEU A 76 -7.06 -4.89 6.80
CA LEU A 76 -7.32 -6.26 7.23
C LEU A 76 -8.72 -6.42 7.84
N LYS A 77 -9.19 -5.46 8.63
CA LYS A 77 -10.55 -5.45 9.19
C LYS A 77 -11.61 -5.48 8.10
N ASN A 78 -11.41 -4.73 7.02
CA ASN A 78 -12.35 -4.67 5.91
C ASN A 78 -12.21 -5.85 4.93
N ASN A 79 -11.09 -6.56 4.96
CA ASN A 79 -10.78 -7.67 4.05
C ASN A 79 -10.32 -8.92 4.83
N PRO A 80 -11.19 -9.56 5.61
CA PRO A 80 -10.82 -10.69 6.46
C PRO A 80 -10.35 -11.92 5.69
N ASN A 81 -10.67 -12.01 4.40
CA ASN A 81 -10.18 -13.05 3.49
C ASN A 81 -8.80 -12.74 2.89
N LEU A 82 -8.16 -11.65 3.31
CA LEU A 82 -6.84 -11.19 2.85
C LEU A 82 -6.76 -10.85 1.35
N ILE A 83 -7.90 -10.64 0.70
CA ILE A 83 -8.00 -10.12 -0.67
C ILE A 83 -8.54 -8.70 -0.60
N TRP A 84 -7.75 -7.72 -1.00
CA TRP A 84 -8.11 -6.31 -0.85
C TRP A 84 -9.11 -5.87 -1.92
N VAL A 85 -10.39 -5.82 -1.55
CA VAL A 85 -11.50 -5.41 -2.43
C VAL A 85 -12.52 -4.47 -1.78
N ASN A 86 -12.56 -4.40 -0.44
CA ASN A 86 -13.68 -3.80 0.26
C ASN A 86 -13.47 -2.36 0.76
N CYS A 87 -12.27 -1.83 0.66
CA CYS A 87 -11.97 -0.45 1.05
C CYS A 87 -11.04 0.24 0.05
N GLY A 88 -10.98 1.56 0.12
CA GLY A 88 -10.17 2.39 -0.74
C GLY A 88 -10.74 2.63 -2.15
N ASN A 89 -10.19 3.62 -2.81
CA ASN A 89 -10.45 3.88 -4.23
C ASN A 89 -9.81 2.80 -5.11
N LYS A 90 -10.47 2.48 -6.21
CA LYS A 90 -10.08 1.37 -7.06
C LYS A 90 -9.71 1.86 -8.46
N TYR A 91 -8.54 2.49 -8.57
CA TYR A 91 -8.04 2.93 -9.87
C TYR A 91 -7.60 1.75 -10.75
N GLY A 92 -7.16 0.66 -10.14
CA GLY A 92 -6.70 -0.52 -10.85
C GLY A 92 -5.47 -0.24 -11.72
N ASP A 93 -5.37 -0.92 -12.84
CA ASP A 93 -4.35 -0.71 -13.87
C ASP A 93 -4.72 0.50 -14.75
N TRP A 94 -4.87 1.65 -14.11
CA TRP A 94 -5.25 2.89 -14.76
C TRP A 94 -4.16 3.36 -15.73
N LEU A 95 -4.55 3.85 -16.89
CA LEU A 95 -3.65 4.26 -17.96
C LEU A 95 -2.83 3.10 -18.55
N ASN A 96 -3.34 1.88 -18.49
CA ASN A 96 -2.75 0.75 -19.20
C ASN A 96 -2.59 1.07 -20.70
N GLY A 97 -1.36 0.88 -21.21
CA GLY A 97 -1.00 1.24 -22.58
C GLY A 97 -1.85 0.56 -23.67
N ASP A 98 -2.30 -0.67 -23.40
CA ASP A 98 -3.16 -1.41 -24.34
C ASP A 98 -4.58 -0.82 -24.47
N ASN A 99 -4.99 0.00 -23.52
CA ASN A 99 -6.30 0.62 -23.46
C ASN A 99 -6.28 2.11 -23.76
N LEU A 100 -5.11 2.71 -23.96
CA LEU A 100 -4.96 4.09 -24.39
C LEU A 100 -5.39 4.23 -25.85
N LYS A 101 -6.56 4.81 -26.08
CA LYS A 101 -6.97 5.29 -27.39
C LYS A 101 -6.48 6.72 -27.58
N VAL A 102 -6.00 7.04 -28.78
CA VAL A 102 -5.43 8.36 -29.15
C VAL A 102 -6.39 9.54 -28.94
N LYS A 103 -7.68 9.31 -28.75
CA LYS A 103 -8.69 10.31 -28.43
C LYS A 103 -9.37 9.99 -27.11
N GLY A 104 -8.90 10.58 -26.02
CA GLY A 104 -9.52 10.58 -24.69
C GLY A 104 -8.98 9.50 -23.75
N TYR A 105 -9.36 9.63 -22.49
CA TYR A 105 -9.03 8.66 -21.43
C TYR A 105 -9.59 7.28 -21.74
N PRO A 106 -8.94 6.22 -21.27
CA PRO A 106 -9.45 4.85 -21.45
C PRO A 106 -10.83 4.74 -20.81
N LYS A 107 -11.81 4.43 -21.64
CA LYS A 107 -13.22 4.39 -21.19
C LYS A 107 -13.52 3.24 -20.23
N LYS A 108 -12.83 2.15 -20.33
CA LYS A 108 -12.81 0.98 -19.43
C LYS A 108 -11.56 0.20 -19.79
N GLY A 109 -10.67 0.01 -18.87
CA GLY A 109 -9.45 -0.55 -19.32
C GLY A 109 -8.61 -1.23 -18.27
N VAL A 110 -9.25 -1.85 -17.29
CA VAL A 110 -8.51 -2.69 -16.38
C VAL A 110 -8.46 -4.08 -16.99
N LYS A 111 -7.35 -4.46 -17.60
CA LYS A 111 -7.10 -5.85 -18.02
C LYS A 111 -6.79 -6.72 -16.82
N LEU A 112 -6.04 -6.17 -15.84
CA LEU A 112 -5.74 -6.86 -14.60
C LEU A 112 -6.90 -6.68 -13.61
N PRO A 113 -7.48 -7.76 -13.08
CA PRO A 113 -8.47 -7.67 -12.02
C PRO A 113 -7.97 -6.83 -10.84
N ILE A 114 -8.81 -5.92 -10.35
CA ILE A 114 -8.45 -4.95 -9.30
C ILE A 114 -7.97 -5.66 -8.04
N GLU A 115 -8.62 -6.76 -7.68
CA GLU A 115 -8.28 -7.57 -6.51
C GLU A 115 -6.87 -8.13 -6.58
N ILE A 116 -6.37 -8.48 -7.77
CA ILE A 116 -4.99 -8.96 -7.94
C ILE A 116 -4.04 -7.83 -7.66
N LEU A 117 -4.20 -6.69 -8.34
CA LEU A 117 -3.32 -5.55 -8.20
C LEU A 117 -3.30 -5.04 -6.75
N SER A 118 -4.48 -4.88 -6.14
CA SER A 118 -4.62 -4.39 -4.77
C SER A 118 -3.97 -5.34 -3.78
N THR A 119 -4.21 -6.65 -3.92
CA THR A 119 -3.65 -7.65 -3.00
C THR A 119 -2.14 -7.81 -3.18
N MET A 120 -1.61 -7.67 -4.39
CA MET A 120 -0.16 -7.61 -4.65
C MET A 120 0.49 -6.40 -3.98
N ASN A 121 -0.14 -5.22 -4.05
CA ASN A 121 0.34 -4.04 -3.35
C ASN A 121 0.28 -4.23 -1.82
N LEU A 122 -0.81 -4.80 -1.28
CA LEU A 122 -0.91 -5.14 0.15
C LEU A 122 0.23 -6.06 0.59
N TYR A 123 0.49 -7.14 -0.16
CA TYR A 123 1.59 -8.05 0.13
C TYR A 123 2.93 -7.33 0.13
N ARG A 124 3.23 -6.56 -0.91
CA ARG A 124 4.49 -5.82 -1.05
C ARG A 124 4.68 -4.81 0.07
N SER A 125 3.66 -4.03 0.37
CA SER A 125 3.69 -3.02 1.42
C SER A 125 3.88 -3.63 2.80
N MET A 126 3.25 -4.79 3.07
CA MET A 126 3.43 -5.53 4.31
C MET A 126 4.85 -6.11 4.45
N GLU A 127 5.45 -6.61 3.36
CA GLU A 127 6.85 -7.06 3.36
C GLU A 127 7.81 -5.91 3.69
N ILE A 128 7.55 -4.71 3.15
CA ILE A 128 8.34 -3.51 3.48
C ILE A 128 8.17 -3.16 4.95
N PHE A 129 6.96 -3.17 5.45
CA PHE A 129 6.66 -2.87 6.86
C PHE A 129 7.35 -3.84 7.83
N ILE A 130 7.36 -5.13 7.51
CA ILE A 130 8.10 -6.14 8.28
C ILE A 130 9.60 -5.80 8.31
N LYS A 131 10.20 -5.45 7.16
CA LYS A 131 11.61 -5.04 7.10
C LYS A 131 11.90 -3.78 7.93
N MET A 132 11.01 -2.78 7.90
CA MET A 132 11.14 -1.60 8.75
C MET A 132 11.17 -1.98 10.23
N ASN A 133 10.26 -2.87 10.65
CA ASN A 133 10.18 -3.32 12.04
C ASN A 133 11.35 -4.21 12.44
N GLN A 134 11.93 -4.99 11.53
CA GLN A 134 13.18 -5.72 11.77
C GLN A 134 14.34 -4.76 12.07
N ILE A 135 14.47 -3.68 11.31
CA ILE A 135 15.50 -2.63 11.52
C ILE A 135 15.30 -1.92 12.86
N LEU A 136 14.04 -1.68 13.24
CA LEU A 136 13.70 -1.00 14.48
C LEU A 136 13.66 -1.92 15.72
N GLY A 137 13.73 -3.23 15.54
CA GLY A 137 13.67 -4.21 16.63
C GLY A 137 12.27 -4.45 17.21
N ASN A 138 11.20 -4.10 16.50
CA ASN A 138 9.81 -4.26 16.94
C ASN A 138 9.31 -5.69 16.72
N ARG A 139 9.65 -6.61 17.62
CA ARG A 139 9.35 -8.05 17.49
C ARG A 139 7.86 -8.36 17.43
N ASP A 140 7.07 -7.70 18.24
CA ASP A 140 5.62 -7.83 18.31
C ASP A 140 4.94 -7.61 16.95
N LYS A 141 5.35 -6.56 16.23
CA LYS A 141 4.84 -6.25 14.90
C LYS A 141 5.28 -7.30 13.86
N ILE A 142 6.52 -7.78 13.96
CA ILE A 142 7.03 -8.83 13.07
C ILE A 142 6.22 -10.12 13.27
N GLU A 143 6.04 -10.56 14.52
CA GLU A 143 5.30 -11.77 14.87
C GLU A 143 3.83 -11.70 14.42
N LYS A 144 3.23 -10.51 14.47
CA LYS A 144 1.86 -10.29 14.01
C LYS A 144 1.73 -10.33 12.49
N TYR A 145 2.57 -9.60 11.75
CA TYR A 145 2.36 -9.37 10.32
C TYR A 145 3.05 -10.37 9.40
N ALA A 146 4.14 -11.04 9.82
CA ALA A 146 4.82 -12.01 8.98
C ALA A 146 3.96 -13.23 8.60
N PRO A 147 3.17 -13.83 9.52
CA PRO A 147 2.24 -14.90 9.14
C PRO A 147 1.17 -14.42 8.16
N ILE A 148 0.67 -13.19 8.31
CA ILE A 148 -0.35 -12.61 7.43
C ILE A 148 0.22 -12.41 6.02
N ALA A 149 1.41 -11.83 5.90
CA ALA A 149 2.10 -11.66 4.62
C ALA A 149 2.30 -13.01 3.91
N LYS A 150 2.70 -14.04 4.66
CA LYS A 150 2.82 -15.41 4.12
C LYS A 150 1.50 -15.94 3.57
N GLN A 151 0.40 -15.78 4.31
CA GLN A 151 -0.94 -16.19 3.85
C GLN A 151 -1.37 -15.44 2.59
N ILE A 152 -1.17 -14.11 2.52
CA ILE A 152 -1.48 -13.33 1.33
C ILE A 152 -0.70 -13.86 0.13
N LYS A 153 0.60 -14.14 0.29
CA LYS A 153 1.44 -14.74 -0.75
C LYS A 153 0.88 -16.08 -1.24
N GLU A 154 0.49 -16.95 -0.32
CA GLU A 154 -0.09 -18.26 -0.65
C GLU A 154 -1.42 -18.14 -1.42
N ILE A 155 -2.27 -17.17 -1.03
CA ILE A 155 -3.51 -16.84 -1.73
C ILE A 155 -3.23 -16.37 -3.17
N LEU A 156 -2.27 -15.44 -3.33
CA LEU A 156 -1.88 -14.94 -4.66
C LEU A 156 -1.36 -16.07 -5.55
N LEU A 157 -0.45 -16.89 -5.02
CA LEU A 157 0.11 -18.03 -5.77
C LEU A 157 -0.95 -19.08 -6.15
N LYS A 158 -1.89 -19.35 -5.24
CA LYS A 158 -2.93 -20.35 -5.46
C LYS A 158 -3.97 -19.90 -6.48
N ASN A 159 -4.38 -18.62 -6.39
CA ASN A 159 -5.55 -18.14 -7.14
C ASN A 159 -5.20 -17.55 -8.50
N TYR A 160 -3.98 -17.02 -8.65
CA TYR A 160 -3.65 -16.19 -9.82
C TYR A 160 -2.41 -16.62 -10.59
N ILE A 161 -1.67 -17.64 -10.12
CA ILE A 161 -0.50 -18.14 -10.84
C ILE A 161 -0.74 -19.55 -11.35
N ASP A 162 -0.76 -19.72 -12.66
CA ASP A 162 -0.80 -21.03 -13.28
C ASP A 162 0.56 -21.72 -13.16
N LYS A 163 0.61 -22.82 -12.40
CA LYS A 163 1.81 -23.62 -12.21
C LYS A 163 2.32 -24.28 -13.50
N LYS A 164 1.49 -24.41 -14.53
CA LYS A 164 1.85 -25.03 -15.80
C LYS A 164 2.51 -24.06 -16.78
N SER A 165 2.12 -22.79 -16.75
CA SER A 165 2.63 -21.80 -17.69
C SER A 165 3.99 -21.21 -17.32
N LYS A 166 4.48 -21.41 -16.10
CA LYS A 166 5.71 -20.77 -15.55
C LYS A 166 5.75 -19.25 -15.71
N ILE A 167 4.62 -18.62 -15.96
CA ILE A 167 4.42 -17.18 -16.04
C ILE A 167 3.68 -16.75 -14.77
#